data_2775b1cc6dc51cbcbb1f85378279ae31
#
_entry.id   2775b1cc6dc51cbcbb1f85378279ae31
#
_cell.length_a   1.000
_cell.length_b   1.000
_cell.length_c   1.000
_cell.angle_alpha   90.00
_cell.angle_beta   90.00
_cell.angle_gamma   90.00
#
_symmetry.space_group_name_H-M   'P 1'
#
loop_
_entity.id
_entity.type
_entity.pdbx_description
1 polymer ?
#
loop_
_entity_poly.entity_id
_entity_poly.type
_entity_poly.pdbx_seq_one_letter_code
_entity_poly.pdbx_strand_id
1 'polypeptide(L)'
;CALPICARTAHFTEMVRPYWGANTRRSLVQLLTSALPFFALWYAMLRSLEVGYWLTLLLAVPAAAFLMRLFMIQHDCGHGSFFHSRAARDGVGFCIGVLTLVPYDYWRRTHAYHHAHSGNLDFRGFGDIDTLTVREYKALGRWGQIGYRAYRHPLVLFLIGPAFHFLVKHRYPWDIP
;
A
#
# COMPACT_ATOMS: atom_id res chain seq x y z
N CYS A 1 31.42 -6.27 22.54
CA CYS A 1 30.68 -7.36 23.14
C CYS A 1 29.17 -7.13 22.96
N ALA A 2 28.54 -7.71 21.93
CA ALA A 2 27.13 -7.45 21.56
C ALA A 2 26.23 -8.67 21.87
N LEU A 3 26.51 -9.44 22.88
CA LEU A 3 25.82 -10.68 23.23
C LEU A 3 24.34 -10.54 23.62
N PRO A 4 23.83 -9.50 24.31
CA PRO A 4 22.41 -9.46 24.65
C PRO A 4 21.49 -9.12 23.47
N ILE A 5 21.94 -8.35 22.49
CA ILE A 5 21.12 -7.98 21.31
C ILE A 5 21.06 -9.16 20.33
N CYS A 6 22.16 -9.84 20.05
CA CYS A 6 22.19 -11.04 19.21
C CYS A 6 21.35 -12.20 19.78
N ALA A 7 21.37 -12.43 21.09
CA ALA A 7 20.55 -13.46 21.73
C ALA A 7 19.06 -13.14 21.66
N ARG A 8 18.66 -11.86 21.82
CA ARG A 8 17.27 -11.42 21.70
C ARG A 8 16.76 -11.54 20.25
N THR A 9 17.59 -11.16 19.27
CA THR A 9 17.22 -11.30 17.86
C THR A 9 17.11 -12.75 17.43
N ALA A 10 17.99 -13.64 17.88
CA ALA A 10 17.91 -15.07 17.62
C ALA A 10 16.63 -15.69 18.20
N HIS A 11 16.30 -15.38 19.45
CA HIS A 11 15.08 -15.85 20.11
C HIS A 11 13.81 -15.32 19.41
N PHE A 12 13.78 -14.04 19.03
CA PHE A 12 12.66 -13.47 18.26
C PHE A 12 12.52 -14.15 16.90
N THR A 13 13.61 -14.35 16.19
CA THR A 13 13.65 -15.04 14.89
C THR A 13 13.07 -16.45 14.99
N GLU A 14 13.43 -17.19 16.04
CA GLU A 14 12.94 -18.53 16.29
C GLU A 14 11.43 -18.58 16.60
N MET A 15 10.94 -17.62 17.39
CA MET A 15 9.50 -17.49 17.67
C MET A 15 8.66 -17.19 16.42
N VAL A 16 9.16 -16.38 15.47
CA VAL A 16 8.42 -16.01 14.26
C VAL A 16 8.61 -16.99 13.11
N ARG A 17 9.63 -17.85 13.16
CA ARG A 17 9.95 -18.85 12.11
C ARG A 17 8.77 -19.72 11.68
N PRO A 18 7.88 -20.22 12.57
CA PRO A 18 6.70 -21.00 12.18
C PRO A 18 5.68 -20.23 11.33
N TYR A 19 5.77 -18.89 11.34
CA TYR A 19 4.89 -18.01 10.59
C TYR A 19 5.51 -17.53 9.27
N TRP A 20 6.76 -17.90 8.99
CA TRP A 20 7.43 -17.56 7.74
C TRP A 20 6.91 -18.46 6.59
N GLY A 21 6.73 -17.81 5.47
CA GLY A 21 6.36 -18.46 4.21
C GLY A 21 4.87 -18.46 3.93
N ALA A 22 4.58 -18.72 2.68
CA ALA A 22 3.21 -18.74 2.18
C ALA A 22 2.44 -19.94 2.75
N ASN A 23 1.17 -19.72 3.09
CA ASN A 23 0.24 -20.77 3.45
C ASN A 23 -1.02 -20.66 2.59
N THR A 24 -1.15 -21.53 1.61
CA THR A 24 -2.23 -21.49 0.60
C THR A 24 -3.63 -21.45 1.22
N ARG A 25 -3.88 -22.21 2.28
CA ARG A 25 -5.18 -22.20 2.95
C ARG A 25 -5.49 -20.83 3.57
N ARG A 26 -4.53 -20.25 4.30
CA ARG A 26 -4.68 -18.92 4.91
C ARG A 26 -4.85 -17.85 3.82
N SER A 27 -4.06 -17.93 2.75
CA SER A 27 -4.14 -17.02 1.61
C SER A 27 -5.50 -17.07 0.92
N LEU A 28 -6.06 -18.26 0.68
CA LEU A 28 -7.39 -18.42 0.10
C LEU A 28 -8.48 -17.86 1.03
N VAL A 29 -8.44 -18.18 2.33
CA VAL A 29 -9.40 -17.63 3.30
C VAL A 29 -9.31 -16.10 3.32
N GLN A 30 -8.11 -15.52 3.35
CA GLN A 30 -7.91 -14.08 3.35
C GLN A 30 -8.42 -13.44 2.05
N LEU A 31 -8.17 -14.06 0.90
CA LEU A 31 -8.66 -13.60 -0.39
C LEU A 31 -10.19 -13.62 -0.44
N LEU A 32 -10.82 -14.73 -0.07
CA LEU A 32 -12.28 -14.90 -0.09
C LEU A 32 -12.96 -13.94 0.91
N THR A 33 -12.46 -13.85 2.15
CA THR A 33 -13.02 -12.95 3.17
C THR A 33 -12.77 -11.47 2.89
N SER A 34 -11.97 -11.14 1.88
CA SER A 34 -11.78 -9.77 1.40
C SER A 34 -12.58 -9.50 0.12
N ALA A 35 -12.52 -10.39 -0.85
CA ALA A 35 -13.16 -10.21 -2.14
C ALA A 35 -14.69 -10.35 -2.07
N LEU A 36 -15.22 -11.35 -1.39
CA LEU A 36 -16.67 -11.56 -1.31
C LEU A 36 -17.40 -10.39 -0.66
N PRO A 37 -16.99 -9.87 0.53
CA PRO A 37 -17.63 -8.70 1.09
C PRO A 37 -17.46 -7.45 0.23
N PHE A 38 -16.31 -7.28 -0.44
CA PHE A 38 -16.09 -6.16 -1.35
C PHE A 38 -17.11 -6.15 -2.49
N PHE A 39 -17.27 -7.27 -3.20
CA PHE A 39 -18.22 -7.37 -4.29
C PHE A 39 -19.69 -7.32 -3.83
N ALA A 40 -19.99 -7.89 -2.65
CA ALA A 40 -21.31 -7.77 -2.04
C ALA A 40 -21.67 -6.30 -1.72
N LEU A 41 -20.71 -5.56 -1.15
CA LEU A 41 -20.87 -4.12 -0.91
C LEU A 41 -21.01 -3.32 -2.21
N TRP A 42 -20.24 -3.66 -3.23
CA TRP A 42 -20.36 -3.03 -4.54
C TRP A 42 -21.75 -3.24 -5.13
N TYR A 43 -22.26 -4.47 -5.07
CA TYR A 43 -23.61 -4.78 -5.48
C TYR A 43 -24.66 -3.98 -4.66
N ALA A 44 -24.50 -3.95 -3.34
CA ALA A 44 -25.36 -3.18 -2.44
C ALA A 44 -25.33 -1.68 -2.76
N MET A 45 -24.16 -1.12 -3.09
CA MET A 45 -24.03 0.27 -3.53
C MET A 45 -24.78 0.54 -4.84
N LEU A 46 -24.74 -0.37 -5.81
CA LEU A 46 -25.53 -0.24 -7.04
C LEU A 46 -27.03 -0.26 -6.74
N ARG A 47 -27.48 -1.16 -5.88
CA ARG A 47 -28.90 -1.24 -5.49
C ARG A 47 -29.35 -0.04 -4.66
N SER A 48 -28.46 0.53 -3.86
CA SER A 48 -28.77 1.68 -3.01
C SER A 48 -29.03 2.97 -3.80
N LEU A 49 -28.61 3.04 -5.07
CA LEU A 49 -28.93 4.19 -5.94
C LEU A 49 -30.44 4.37 -6.16
N GLU A 50 -31.22 3.28 -6.08
CA GLU A 50 -32.68 3.33 -6.16
C GLU A 50 -33.33 3.95 -4.90
N VAL A 51 -32.62 3.94 -3.78
CA VAL A 51 -33.07 4.51 -2.50
C VAL A 51 -32.57 5.93 -2.31
N GLY A 52 -31.29 6.17 -2.60
CA GLY A 52 -30.69 7.50 -2.52
C GLY A 52 -29.17 7.47 -2.40
N TYR A 53 -28.53 8.48 -2.95
CA TYR A 53 -27.06 8.56 -3.03
C TYR A 53 -26.36 8.60 -1.66
N TRP A 54 -27.03 9.10 -0.63
CA TRP A 54 -26.50 9.11 0.74
C TRP A 54 -26.21 7.69 1.27
N LEU A 55 -27.08 6.71 0.93
CA LEU A 55 -26.89 5.31 1.32
C LEU A 55 -25.69 4.71 0.58
N THR A 56 -25.53 5.04 -0.68
CA THR A 56 -24.36 4.64 -1.49
C THR A 56 -23.07 5.16 -0.87
N LEU A 57 -23.02 6.43 -0.44
CA LEU A 57 -21.86 7.01 0.24
C LEU A 57 -21.58 6.33 1.59
N LEU A 58 -22.61 5.98 2.34
CA LEU A 58 -22.44 5.25 3.60
C LEU A 58 -21.82 3.86 3.37
N LEU A 59 -22.30 3.13 2.34
CA LEU A 59 -21.76 1.81 1.96
C LEU A 59 -20.36 1.90 1.34
N ALA A 60 -19.98 3.04 0.75
CA ALA A 60 -18.64 3.24 0.20
C ALA A 60 -17.54 3.17 1.27
N VAL A 61 -17.83 3.53 2.52
CA VAL A 61 -16.85 3.49 3.63
C VAL A 61 -16.36 2.06 3.90
N PRO A 62 -17.25 1.08 4.20
CA PRO A 62 -16.81 -0.31 4.37
C PRO A 62 -16.27 -0.91 3.05
N ALA A 63 -16.80 -0.54 1.89
CA ALA A 63 -16.27 -0.99 0.61
C ALA A 63 -14.81 -0.55 0.41
N ALA A 64 -14.47 0.69 0.76
CA ALA A 64 -13.10 1.20 0.73
C ALA A 64 -12.17 0.43 1.68
N ALA A 65 -12.65 0.06 2.87
CA ALA A 65 -11.88 -0.76 3.82
C ALA A 65 -11.56 -2.15 3.24
N PHE A 66 -12.51 -2.81 2.56
CA PHE A 66 -12.26 -4.08 1.88
C PHE A 66 -11.38 -3.92 0.63
N LEU A 67 -11.49 -2.81 -0.10
CA LEU A 67 -10.57 -2.49 -1.21
C LEU A 67 -9.14 -2.34 -0.70
N MET A 68 -8.94 -1.68 0.44
CA MET A 68 -7.62 -1.58 1.09
C MET A 68 -7.10 -2.96 1.50
N ARG A 69 -7.94 -3.86 2.04
CA ARG A 69 -7.53 -5.24 2.34
C ARG A 69 -7.10 -6.00 1.09
N LEU A 70 -7.78 -5.80 -0.04
CA LEU A 70 -7.39 -6.37 -1.33
C LEU A 70 -6.03 -5.81 -1.78
N PHE A 71 -5.81 -4.51 -1.63
CA PHE A 71 -4.51 -3.90 -1.92
C PHE A 71 -3.38 -4.50 -1.04
N MET A 72 -3.64 -4.80 0.25
CA MET A 72 -2.66 -5.48 1.11
C MET A 72 -2.37 -6.91 0.61
N ILE A 73 -3.35 -7.62 0.03
CA ILE A 73 -3.11 -8.92 -0.61
C ILE A 73 -2.23 -8.75 -1.87
N GLN A 74 -2.47 -7.73 -2.68
CA GLN A 74 -1.60 -7.39 -3.83
C GLN A 74 -0.17 -7.11 -3.36
N HIS A 75 -0.01 -6.36 -2.27
CA HIS A 75 1.28 -6.08 -1.63
C HIS A 75 2.01 -7.36 -1.23
N ASP A 76 1.34 -8.29 -0.56
CA ASP A 76 1.91 -9.57 -0.15
C ASP A 76 2.25 -10.48 -1.34
N CYS A 77 1.47 -10.40 -2.42
CA CYS A 77 1.82 -11.01 -3.70
C CYS A 77 3.12 -10.42 -4.27
N GLY A 78 3.29 -9.10 -4.20
CA GLY A 78 4.51 -8.40 -4.64
C GLY A 78 5.75 -8.82 -3.86
N HIS A 79 5.62 -9.04 -2.55
CA HIS A 79 6.68 -9.55 -1.70
C HIS A 79 6.94 -11.05 -1.84
N GLY A 80 6.11 -11.77 -2.58
CA GLY A 80 6.28 -13.21 -2.76
C GLY A 80 5.82 -14.07 -1.59
N SER A 81 5.11 -13.49 -0.60
CA SER A 81 4.71 -14.15 0.65
C SER A 81 3.32 -14.78 0.61
N PHE A 82 2.46 -14.40 -0.36
CA PHE A 82 1.04 -14.79 -0.36
C PHE A 82 0.77 -16.23 -0.82
N PHE A 83 1.38 -16.65 -1.93
CA PHE A 83 1.31 -18.05 -2.42
C PHE A 83 2.71 -18.61 -2.71
N HIS A 84 2.87 -19.94 -2.67
CA HIS A 84 4.13 -20.58 -3.09
C HIS A 84 4.38 -20.41 -4.59
N SER A 85 3.33 -20.58 -5.42
CA SER A 85 3.42 -20.46 -6.87
C SER A 85 3.57 -18.99 -7.29
N ARG A 86 4.62 -18.70 -8.07
CA ARG A 86 4.83 -17.37 -8.66
C ARG A 86 3.68 -16.98 -9.59
N ALA A 87 3.23 -17.90 -10.44
CA ALA A 87 2.12 -17.65 -11.36
C ALA A 87 0.83 -17.28 -10.61
N ALA A 88 0.53 -17.96 -9.49
CA ALA A 88 -0.63 -17.65 -8.65
C ALA A 88 -0.51 -16.26 -8.01
N ARG A 89 0.69 -15.89 -7.50
CA ARG A 89 0.94 -14.54 -6.95
C ARG A 89 0.76 -13.45 -8.00
N ASP A 90 1.42 -13.64 -9.15
CA ASP A 90 1.40 -12.65 -10.22
C ASP A 90 -0.02 -12.50 -10.81
N GLY A 91 -0.77 -13.62 -10.97
CA GLY A 91 -2.15 -13.61 -11.42
C GLY A 91 -3.09 -12.90 -10.45
N VAL A 92 -3.04 -13.24 -9.16
CA VAL A 92 -3.87 -12.59 -8.11
C VAL A 92 -3.47 -11.12 -7.96
N GLY A 93 -2.16 -10.81 -7.92
CA GLY A 93 -1.66 -9.45 -7.84
C GLY A 93 -2.11 -8.59 -9.02
N PHE A 94 -2.09 -9.14 -10.24
CA PHE A 94 -2.58 -8.47 -11.44
C PHE A 94 -4.10 -8.21 -11.37
N CYS A 95 -4.90 -9.22 -11.04
CA CYS A 95 -6.37 -9.05 -10.93
C CYS A 95 -6.76 -7.99 -9.90
N ILE A 96 -6.10 -8.01 -8.73
CA ILE A 96 -6.32 -6.98 -7.71
C ILE A 96 -5.80 -5.62 -8.20
N GLY A 97 -4.68 -5.58 -8.91
CA GLY A 97 -4.13 -4.37 -9.51
C GLY A 97 -5.11 -3.67 -10.47
N VAL A 98 -5.89 -4.44 -11.22
CA VAL A 98 -6.98 -3.90 -12.06
C VAL A 98 -8.08 -3.27 -11.19
N LEU A 99 -8.50 -3.94 -10.11
CA LEU A 99 -9.53 -3.42 -9.19
C LEU A 99 -9.08 -2.16 -8.44
N THR A 100 -7.83 -2.13 -7.99
CA THR A 100 -7.24 -1.01 -7.26
C THR A 100 -6.71 0.10 -8.17
N LEU A 101 -6.74 -0.13 -9.50
CA LEU A 101 -6.18 0.75 -10.51
C LEU A 101 -4.66 0.98 -10.35
N VAL A 102 -3.96 0.00 -9.79
CA VAL A 102 -2.51 0.02 -9.56
C VAL A 102 -1.85 -1.02 -10.46
N PRO A 103 -1.11 -0.63 -11.50
CA PRO A 103 -0.39 -1.56 -12.38
C PRO A 103 0.58 -2.43 -11.58
N TYR A 104 0.26 -3.71 -11.42
CA TYR A 104 0.93 -4.61 -10.47
C TYR A 104 2.43 -4.72 -10.68
N ASP A 105 2.90 -4.95 -11.92
CA ASP A 105 4.33 -5.11 -12.19
C ASP A 105 5.13 -3.82 -12.00
N TYR A 106 4.57 -2.69 -12.38
CA TYR A 106 5.17 -1.39 -12.14
C TYR A 106 5.28 -1.11 -10.65
N TRP A 107 4.16 -1.26 -9.94
CA TRP A 107 4.11 -1.06 -8.49
C TRP A 107 5.08 -1.97 -7.75
N ARG A 108 5.13 -3.25 -8.10
CA ARG A 108 6.04 -4.24 -7.49
C ARG A 108 7.52 -3.83 -7.61
N ARG A 109 7.93 -3.31 -8.77
CA ARG A 109 9.31 -2.86 -9.00
C ARG A 109 9.64 -1.61 -8.20
N THR A 110 8.79 -0.59 -8.27
CA THR A 110 8.98 0.66 -7.53
C THR A 110 8.93 0.43 -6.02
N HIS A 111 8.07 -0.48 -5.55
CA HIS A 111 7.96 -0.86 -4.15
C HIS A 111 9.20 -1.65 -3.66
N ALA A 112 9.74 -2.55 -4.46
CA ALA A 112 11.00 -3.23 -4.16
C ALA A 112 12.17 -2.24 -4.08
N TYR A 113 12.23 -1.26 -4.99
CA TYR A 113 13.22 -0.18 -4.93
C TYR A 113 13.08 0.66 -3.66
N HIS A 114 11.84 1.02 -3.30
CA HIS A 114 11.54 1.71 -2.04
C HIS A 114 12.08 0.93 -0.83
N HIS A 115 11.81 -0.37 -0.73
CA HIS A 115 12.33 -1.18 0.38
C HIS A 115 13.86 -1.26 0.41
N ALA A 116 14.52 -1.31 -0.74
CA ALA A 116 15.98 -1.35 -0.82
C ALA A 116 16.64 -0.05 -0.34
N HIS A 117 15.94 1.09 -0.43
CA HIS A 117 16.48 2.42 -0.12
C HIS A 117 15.72 3.14 1.00
N SER A 118 14.78 2.47 1.67
CA SER A 118 13.98 3.07 2.74
C SER A 118 14.86 3.62 3.86
N GLY A 119 14.59 4.85 4.27
CA GLY A 119 15.38 5.57 5.27
C GLY A 119 16.67 6.23 4.77
N ASN A 120 17.03 6.05 3.49
CA ASN A 120 18.17 6.72 2.89
C ASN A 120 17.71 8.02 2.19
N LEU A 121 18.10 9.18 2.75
CA LEU A 121 17.70 10.48 2.24
C LEU A 121 18.30 10.83 0.87
N ASP A 122 19.37 10.15 0.45
CA ASP A 122 19.98 10.37 -0.86
C ASP A 122 19.18 9.70 -2.00
N PHE A 123 18.30 8.73 -1.67
CA PHE A 123 17.44 8.00 -2.60
C PHE A 123 15.94 8.25 -2.36
N ARG A 124 15.58 9.40 -1.81
CA ARG A 124 14.16 9.81 -1.62
C ARG A 124 13.47 10.08 -2.97
N GLY A 125 12.14 10.01 -2.99
CA GLY A 125 11.32 10.32 -4.17
C GLY A 125 10.66 9.10 -4.82
N PHE A 126 11.05 7.87 -4.47
CA PHE A 126 10.45 6.63 -4.96
C PHE A 126 9.56 5.98 -3.91
N GLY A 127 8.25 6.16 -4.03
CA GLY A 127 7.29 5.53 -3.11
C GLY A 127 7.25 6.12 -1.70
N ASP A 128 8.08 7.12 -1.42
CA ASP A 128 8.17 7.82 -0.15
C ASP A 128 7.41 9.16 -0.17
N ILE A 129 7.05 9.61 1.02
CA ILE A 129 6.65 11.00 1.24
C ILE A 129 7.93 11.82 1.36
N ASP A 130 8.10 12.82 0.49
CA ASP A 130 9.29 13.66 0.48
C ASP A 130 9.59 14.25 1.86
N THR A 131 10.76 13.91 2.39
CA THR A 131 11.19 14.32 3.72
C THR A 131 12.46 15.17 3.61
N LEU A 132 12.37 16.39 4.11
CA LEU A 132 13.49 17.32 4.18
C LEU A 132 14.16 17.25 5.55
N THR A 133 15.47 17.37 5.58
CA THR A 133 16.21 17.66 6.81
C THR A 133 15.89 19.08 7.30
N VAL A 134 16.12 19.34 8.57
CA VAL A 134 15.94 20.69 9.14
C VAL A 134 16.79 21.74 8.39
N ARG A 135 17.98 21.37 7.95
CA ARG A 135 18.88 22.25 7.19
C ARG A 135 18.28 22.59 5.82
N GLU A 136 17.82 21.60 5.08
CA GLU A 136 17.17 21.77 3.77
C GLU A 136 15.90 22.62 3.90
N TYR A 137 15.05 22.31 4.89
CA TYR A 137 13.83 23.08 5.14
C TYR A 137 14.13 24.57 5.44
N LYS A 138 15.15 24.84 6.28
CA LYS A 138 15.56 26.22 6.59
C LYS A 138 16.18 26.94 5.41
N ALA A 139 16.80 26.21 4.47
CA ALA A 139 17.34 26.77 3.24
C ALA A 139 16.26 27.15 2.22
N LEU A 140 15.05 26.64 2.35
CA LEU A 140 13.92 27.03 1.51
C LEU A 140 13.55 28.51 1.76
N GLY A 141 13.22 29.22 0.70
CA GLY A 141 12.56 30.52 0.83
C GLY A 141 11.17 30.40 1.48
N ARG A 142 10.60 31.53 1.90
CA ARG A 142 9.31 31.59 2.62
C ARG A 142 8.20 30.76 1.94
N TRP A 143 8.06 30.88 0.64
CA TRP A 143 7.04 30.14 -0.13
C TRP A 143 7.31 28.65 -0.19
N GLY A 144 8.57 28.23 -0.28
CA GLY A 144 8.96 26.83 -0.21
C GLY A 144 8.64 26.20 1.15
N GLN A 145 8.88 26.93 2.24
CA GLN A 145 8.52 26.47 3.59
C GLN A 145 6.99 26.35 3.77
N ILE A 146 6.21 27.30 3.24
CA ILE A 146 4.74 27.24 3.27
C ILE A 146 4.27 26.02 2.44
N GLY A 147 4.78 25.86 1.23
CA GLY A 147 4.45 24.73 0.36
C GLY A 147 4.77 23.38 1.02
N TYR A 148 5.95 23.24 1.64
CA TYR A 148 6.32 22.01 2.35
C TYR A 148 5.41 21.73 3.56
N ARG A 149 5.02 22.76 4.34
CA ARG A 149 4.06 22.61 5.45
C ARG A 149 2.67 22.18 4.96
N ALA A 150 2.20 22.80 3.86
CA ALA A 150 0.93 22.41 3.24
C ALA A 150 0.98 20.96 2.74
N TYR A 151 2.05 20.55 2.04
CA TYR A 151 2.28 19.19 1.61
C TYR A 151 2.27 18.18 2.76
N ARG A 152 2.88 18.53 3.91
CA ARG A 152 2.95 17.69 5.12
C ARG A 152 1.72 17.79 6.02
N HIS A 153 0.73 18.62 5.65
CA HIS A 153 -0.49 18.77 6.46
C HIS A 153 -1.28 17.45 6.48
N PRO A 154 -1.80 17.00 7.64
CA PRO A 154 -2.52 15.72 7.74
C PRO A 154 -3.65 15.55 6.72
N LEU A 155 -4.44 16.59 6.44
CA LEU A 155 -5.50 16.51 5.43
C LEU A 155 -4.95 16.25 4.02
N VAL A 156 -3.79 16.84 3.68
CA VAL A 156 -3.14 16.57 2.39
C VAL A 156 -2.60 15.15 2.37
N LEU A 157 -1.90 14.71 3.43
CA LEU A 157 -1.29 13.39 3.49
C LEU A 157 -2.31 12.25 3.51
N PHE A 158 -3.45 12.41 4.19
CA PHE A 158 -4.40 11.32 4.38
C PHE A 158 -5.61 11.35 3.43
N LEU A 159 -5.91 12.50 2.79
CA LEU A 159 -7.03 12.61 1.86
C LEU A 159 -6.57 12.85 0.42
N ILE A 160 -5.82 13.94 0.19
CA ILE A 160 -5.42 14.36 -1.17
C ILE A 160 -4.30 13.47 -1.69
N GLY A 161 -3.28 13.19 -0.88
CA GLY A 161 -2.09 12.43 -1.27
C GLY A 161 -2.42 11.03 -1.77
N PRO A 162 -3.17 10.20 -1.02
CA PRO A 162 -3.59 8.88 -1.50
C PRO A 162 -4.43 8.95 -2.77
N ALA A 163 -5.39 9.86 -2.86
CA ALA A 163 -6.20 10.04 -4.06
C ALA A 163 -5.32 10.39 -5.27
N PHE A 164 -4.42 11.35 -5.14
CA PHE A 164 -3.45 11.71 -6.19
C PHE A 164 -2.56 10.53 -6.55
N HIS A 165 -2.04 9.80 -5.57
CA HIS A 165 -1.14 8.67 -5.78
C HIS A 165 -1.82 7.55 -6.59
N PHE A 166 -3.01 7.13 -6.19
CA PHE A 166 -3.73 6.04 -6.87
C PHE A 166 -4.38 6.47 -8.19
N LEU A 167 -4.90 7.69 -8.30
CA LEU A 167 -5.63 8.12 -9.49
C LEU A 167 -4.73 8.77 -10.55
N VAL A 168 -3.58 9.31 -10.15
CA VAL A 168 -2.70 10.05 -11.07
C VAL A 168 -1.33 9.40 -11.16
N LYS A 169 -0.60 9.29 -10.04
CA LYS A 169 0.82 8.90 -10.06
C LYS A 169 1.03 7.50 -10.66
N HIS A 170 0.16 6.54 -10.35
CA HIS A 170 0.24 5.20 -10.93
C HIS A 170 -0.16 5.08 -12.41
N ARG A 171 -0.68 6.14 -13.02
CA ARG A 171 -1.05 6.17 -14.45
C ARG A 171 0.08 6.61 -15.36
N TYR A 172 1.05 7.33 -14.82
CA TYR A 172 2.15 7.90 -15.58
C TYR A 172 3.48 7.39 -14.98
N PRO A 173 4.22 6.54 -15.70
CA PRO A 173 5.47 5.94 -15.21
C PRO A 173 6.67 6.90 -15.38
N TRP A 174 6.58 8.11 -14.84
CA TRP A 174 7.67 9.10 -14.90
C TRP A 174 8.82 8.81 -13.92
N ASP A 175 8.63 7.85 -13.00
CA ASP A 175 9.60 7.49 -11.97
C ASP A 175 10.12 6.04 -12.19
N ILE A 176 10.39 5.63 -13.43
CA ILE A 176 10.99 4.32 -13.68
C ILE A 176 12.49 4.45 -13.42
N PRO A 177 13.05 3.74 -12.42
CA PRO A 177 14.49 3.67 -12.21
C PRO A 177 15.18 2.90 -13.33
#